data_cb30eb0b2c2098020dcb320dab3c09b4
#
_entry.id   cb30eb0b2c2098020dcb320dab3c09b4
#
_cell.length_a   1.000
_cell.length_b   1.000
_cell.length_c   1.000
_cell.angle_alpha   90.00
_cell.angle_beta   90.00
_cell.angle_gamma   90.00
#
_symmetry.space_group_name_H-M   'P 1'
#
loop_
_entity.id
_entity.type
_entity.pdbx_description
1 polymer ?
#
loop_
_entity_poly.entity_id
_entity_poly.type
_entity_poly.pdbx_seq_one_letter_code
_entity_poly.pdbx_strand_id
1 'polypeptide(L)'
;MHFTTVTANPCIDRTIQVDSVNLGHSHRIQKTICDFSGKGINVSLALTQLGMPVKSVCLSHSDGEAANFFKQKDMDAELIPVPGNVRINIKLFETSTGCMTEFNEKGTPLDCETALDVIRAVKNVLPTTSVLI
;
A
#
# COMPACT_ATOMS: atom_id res chain seq x y z
N MET A 1 -19.62 11.22 9.97
CA MET A 1 -18.32 10.76 10.54
C MET A 1 -17.36 10.66 9.37
N HIS A 2 -16.23 11.37 9.41
CA HIS A 2 -15.23 11.38 8.36
C HIS A 2 -13.97 10.67 8.86
N PHE A 3 -13.44 9.76 8.05
CA PHE A 3 -12.21 9.01 8.36
C PHE A 3 -11.04 9.61 7.62
N THR A 4 -9.87 9.58 8.25
CA THR A 4 -8.59 9.85 7.59
C THR A 4 -7.64 8.70 7.88
N THR A 5 -6.99 8.17 6.85
CA THR A 5 -5.94 7.16 7.01
C THR A 5 -4.58 7.74 6.63
N VAL A 6 -3.53 7.25 7.26
CA VAL A 6 -2.15 7.64 6.93
C VAL A 6 -1.35 6.41 6.53
N THR A 7 -0.74 6.46 5.34
CA THR A 7 0.13 5.39 4.84
C THR A 7 1.51 5.95 4.50
N ALA A 8 2.42 5.87 5.45
CA ALA A 8 3.79 6.37 5.33
C ALA A 8 4.78 5.34 4.72
N ASN A 9 4.35 4.13 4.43
CA ASN A 9 5.19 3.11 3.80
C ASN A 9 4.32 2.18 2.93
N PRO A 10 3.75 2.70 1.81
CA PRO A 10 2.98 1.89 0.88
C PRO A 10 3.84 0.80 0.25
N CYS A 11 3.21 -0.19 -0.36
CA CYS A 11 3.89 -1.27 -1.06
C CYS A 11 3.07 -1.77 -2.25
N ILE A 12 3.72 -2.52 -3.13
CA ILE A 12 3.04 -3.44 -4.03
C ILE A 12 3.13 -4.84 -3.41
N ASP A 13 2.00 -5.42 -3.05
CA ASP A 13 1.91 -6.82 -2.67
C ASP A 13 1.84 -7.67 -3.94
N ARG A 14 2.93 -8.39 -4.23
CA ARG A 14 3.00 -9.32 -5.37
C ARG A 14 2.84 -10.74 -4.87
N THR A 15 1.64 -11.30 -5.07
CA THR A 15 1.35 -12.70 -4.75
C THR A 15 1.72 -13.57 -5.94
N ILE A 16 2.63 -14.51 -5.72
CA ILE A 16 3.11 -15.50 -6.68
C ILE A 16 2.59 -16.86 -6.25
N GLN A 17 1.84 -17.53 -7.12
CA GLN A 17 1.32 -18.87 -6.89
C GLN A 17 2.17 -19.90 -7.63
N VAL A 18 2.63 -20.91 -6.90
CA VAL A 18 3.36 -22.07 -7.42
C VAL A 18 2.73 -23.36 -6.87
N ASP A 19 3.06 -24.49 -7.44
CA ASP A 19 2.61 -25.79 -6.90
C ASP A 19 3.27 -26.10 -5.57
N SER A 20 4.60 -26.21 -5.57
CA SER A 20 5.42 -26.44 -4.40
C SER A 20 6.76 -25.74 -4.53
N VAL A 21 7.45 -25.47 -3.41
CA VAL A 21 8.78 -24.84 -3.39
C VAL A 21 9.83 -25.86 -2.96
N ASN A 22 10.80 -26.11 -3.82
CA ASN A 22 11.99 -26.88 -3.52
C ASN A 22 13.23 -25.99 -3.61
N LEU A 23 13.94 -25.82 -2.51
CA LEU A 23 15.12 -24.96 -2.46
C LEU A 23 16.19 -25.44 -3.46
N GLY A 24 16.79 -24.48 -4.17
CA GLY A 24 17.80 -24.77 -5.18
C GLY A 24 17.27 -25.17 -6.55
N HIS A 25 15.95 -25.18 -6.75
CA HIS A 25 15.30 -25.52 -8.02
C HIS A 25 14.59 -24.32 -8.64
N SER A 26 14.36 -24.40 -9.95
CA SER A 26 13.53 -23.43 -10.67
C SER A 26 12.06 -23.82 -10.61
N HIS A 27 11.18 -22.86 -10.36
CA HIS A 27 9.73 -23.08 -10.27
C HIS A 27 8.99 -22.29 -11.35
N ARG A 28 7.92 -22.87 -11.88
CA ARG A 28 7.02 -22.17 -12.80
C ARG A 28 5.91 -21.48 -12.01
N ILE A 29 5.77 -20.18 -12.24
CA ILE A 29 4.67 -19.39 -11.68
C ILE A 29 3.38 -19.79 -12.41
N GLN A 30 2.35 -20.17 -11.65
CA GLN A 30 1.01 -20.48 -12.15
C GLN A 30 0.17 -19.22 -12.27
N LYS A 31 0.31 -18.29 -11.31
CA LYS A 31 -0.45 -17.04 -11.25
C LYS A 31 0.36 -15.96 -10.54
N THR A 32 0.21 -14.73 -11.02
CA THR A 32 0.71 -13.54 -10.33
C THR A 32 -0.42 -12.55 -10.14
N ILE A 33 -0.54 -11.98 -8.94
CA ILE A 33 -1.45 -10.89 -8.61
C ILE A 33 -0.59 -9.78 -8.02
N CYS A 34 -0.83 -8.53 -8.44
CA CYS A 34 -0.14 -7.35 -7.91
C CYS A 34 -1.19 -6.36 -7.44
N ASP A 35 -1.12 -6.00 -6.17
CA ASP A 35 -2.03 -5.04 -5.54
C ASP A 35 -1.22 -3.91 -4.88
N PHE A 36 -1.57 -2.65 -5.18
CA PHE A 36 -1.06 -1.52 -4.43
C PHE A 36 -1.69 -1.53 -3.03
N SER A 37 -0.86 -1.52 -2.01
CA SER A 37 -1.27 -1.90 -0.66
C SER A 37 -0.55 -1.07 0.41
N GLY A 38 -1.07 -1.20 1.62
CA GLY A 38 -0.60 -0.59 2.84
C GLY A 38 -1.71 -0.62 3.88
N LYS A 39 -1.39 -0.64 5.16
CA LYS A 39 -2.42 -0.79 6.21
C LYS A 39 -3.49 0.29 6.11
N GLY A 40 -3.11 1.58 6.01
CA GLY A 40 -4.07 2.67 5.83
C GLY A 40 -4.82 2.59 4.51
N ILE A 41 -4.16 2.19 3.40
CA ILE A 41 -4.79 2.01 2.09
C ILE A 41 -5.88 0.94 2.14
N ASN A 42 -5.60 -0.20 2.77
CA ASN A 42 -6.56 -1.30 2.90
C ASN A 42 -7.78 -0.89 3.73
N VAL A 43 -7.56 -0.10 4.80
CA VAL A 43 -8.65 0.48 5.59
C VAL A 43 -9.47 1.48 4.77
N SER A 44 -8.82 2.38 4.02
CA SER A 44 -9.51 3.33 3.13
C SER A 44 -10.35 2.60 2.09
N LEU A 45 -9.79 1.56 1.47
CA LEU A 45 -10.52 0.77 0.48
C LEU A 45 -11.78 0.11 1.10
N ALA A 46 -11.64 -0.48 2.28
CA ALA A 46 -12.78 -1.07 2.99
C ALA A 46 -13.84 -0.03 3.35
N LEU A 47 -13.44 1.14 3.87
CA LEU A 47 -14.36 2.23 4.20
C LEU A 47 -15.08 2.76 2.95
N THR A 48 -14.36 2.93 1.84
CA THR A 48 -14.96 3.33 0.55
C THR A 48 -15.99 2.32 0.08
N GLN A 49 -15.70 1.02 0.17
CA GLN A 49 -16.65 -0.04 -0.18
C GLN A 49 -17.90 -0.06 0.71
N LEU A 50 -17.77 0.39 1.96
CA LEU A 50 -18.89 0.56 2.90
C LEU A 50 -19.64 1.87 2.72
N GLY A 51 -19.29 2.70 1.74
CA GLY A 51 -19.90 4.00 1.50
C GLY A 51 -19.57 5.05 2.56
N MET A 52 -18.49 4.85 3.33
CA MET A 52 -18.05 5.79 4.37
C MET A 52 -17.09 6.82 3.77
N PRO A 53 -17.26 8.12 4.10
CA PRO A 53 -16.36 9.15 3.63
C PRO A 53 -14.97 9.00 4.27
N VAL A 54 -13.97 8.80 3.44
CA VAL A 54 -12.57 8.61 3.85
C VAL A 54 -11.65 9.42 2.97
N LYS A 55 -10.65 10.07 3.58
CA LYS A 55 -9.52 10.69 2.91
C LYS A 55 -8.24 9.95 3.28
N SER A 56 -7.41 9.65 2.29
CA SER A 56 -6.11 9.01 2.49
C SER A 56 -4.99 10.04 2.42
N VAL A 57 -4.05 10.01 3.37
CA VAL A 57 -2.75 10.67 3.26
C VAL A 57 -1.72 9.58 2.97
N CYS A 58 -1.08 9.62 1.81
CA CYS A 58 -0.22 8.54 1.35
C CYS A 58 1.05 9.06 0.68
N LEU A 59 2.19 8.42 0.94
CA LEU A 59 3.40 8.67 0.17
C LEU A 59 3.21 8.21 -1.28
N SER A 60 3.66 9.03 -2.22
CA SER A 60 3.59 8.75 -3.66
C SER A 60 4.98 8.76 -4.25
N HIS A 61 5.49 7.60 -4.59
CA HIS A 61 6.79 7.45 -5.22
C HIS A 61 6.76 7.88 -6.69
N SER A 62 7.94 8.13 -7.26
CA SER A 62 8.11 8.65 -8.63
C SER A 62 7.63 7.70 -9.72
N ASP A 63 7.39 6.42 -9.39
CA ASP A 63 6.81 5.43 -10.31
C ASP A 63 5.32 5.66 -10.62
N GLY A 64 4.63 6.50 -9.83
CA GLY A 64 3.24 6.87 -10.06
C GLY A 64 2.20 5.82 -9.62
N GLU A 65 2.60 4.74 -8.98
CA GLU A 65 1.71 3.63 -8.59
C GLU A 65 0.59 4.10 -7.65
N ALA A 66 0.91 4.95 -6.65
CA ALA A 66 -0.08 5.52 -5.75
C ALA A 66 -1.11 6.35 -6.50
N ALA A 67 -0.67 7.29 -7.35
CA ALA A 67 -1.56 8.17 -8.10
C ALA A 67 -2.51 7.37 -9.01
N ASN A 68 -1.97 6.36 -9.69
CA ASN A 68 -2.75 5.48 -10.56
C ASN A 68 -3.80 4.70 -9.76
N PHE A 69 -3.42 4.14 -8.61
CA PHE A 69 -4.31 3.38 -7.74
C PHE A 69 -5.49 4.22 -7.24
N PHE A 70 -5.21 5.37 -6.61
CA PHE A 70 -6.26 6.22 -6.05
C PHE A 70 -7.21 6.75 -7.14
N LYS A 71 -6.68 7.10 -8.32
CA LYS A 71 -7.49 7.49 -9.48
C LYS A 71 -8.39 6.36 -10.00
N GLN A 72 -7.85 5.14 -10.13
CA GLN A 72 -8.62 3.99 -10.61
C GLN A 72 -9.72 3.57 -9.64
N LYS A 73 -9.50 3.77 -8.34
CA LYS A 73 -10.47 3.41 -7.29
C LYS A 73 -11.44 4.54 -6.95
N ASP A 74 -11.30 5.71 -7.59
CA ASP A 74 -12.09 6.92 -7.31
C ASP A 74 -12.06 7.29 -5.80
N MET A 75 -10.87 7.24 -5.21
CA MET A 75 -10.65 7.47 -3.79
C MET A 75 -9.98 8.83 -3.56
N ASP A 76 -10.48 9.59 -2.58
CA ASP A 76 -9.86 10.86 -2.18
C ASP A 76 -8.54 10.63 -1.46
N ALA A 77 -7.48 11.24 -1.98
CA ALA A 77 -6.15 11.11 -1.41
C ALA A 77 -5.34 12.41 -1.51
N GLU A 78 -4.61 12.71 -0.46
CA GLU A 78 -3.50 13.67 -0.44
C GLU A 78 -2.20 12.89 -0.59
N LEU A 79 -1.56 13.05 -1.76
CA LEU A 79 -0.36 12.32 -2.13
C LEU A 79 0.88 13.16 -1.85
N ILE A 80 1.80 12.63 -1.05
CA ILE A 80 3.05 13.30 -0.67
C ILE A 80 4.15 12.72 -1.53
N PRO A 81 4.77 13.50 -2.42
CA PRO A 81 5.78 13.01 -3.33
C PRO A 81 7.06 12.60 -2.59
N VAL A 82 7.59 11.43 -2.95
CA VAL A 82 8.87 10.94 -2.49
C VAL A 82 9.67 10.36 -3.65
N PRO A 83 11.00 10.46 -3.65
CA PRO A 83 11.83 9.91 -4.71
C PRO A 83 11.82 8.36 -4.69
N GLY A 84 12.24 7.77 -5.81
CA GLY A 84 12.41 6.33 -5.95
C GLY A 84 11.11 5.59 -6.31
N ASN A 85 11.13 4.29 -6.09
CA ASN A 85 10.02 3.39 -6.40
C ASN A 85 9.37 2.87 -5.11
N VAL A 86 8.08 2.58 -5.19
CA VAL A 86 7.39 1.90 -4.11
C VAL A 86 8.00 0.50 -3.87
N ARG A 87 8.13 0.11 -2.61
CA ARG A 87 8.66 -1.21 -2.24
C ARG A 87 7.74 -2.35 -2.69
N ILE A 88 8.31 -3.52 -2.92
CA ILE A 88 7.58 -4.73 -3.29
C ILE A 88 7.65 -5.74 -2.15
N ASN A 89 6.50 -6.25 -1.72
CA ASN A 89 6.41 -7.42 -0.87
C ASN A 89 6.07 -8.62 -1.76
N ILE A 90 6.83 -9.69 -1.67
CA ILE A 90 6.55 -10.93 -2.38
C ILE A 90 5.84 -11.89 -1.42
N LYS A 91 4.65 -12.35 -1.79
CA LYS A 91 3.87 -13.38 -1.11
C LYS A 91 3.89 -14.62 -1.98
N LEU A 92 4.62 -15.64 -1.55
CA LEU A 92 4.74 -16.91 -2.25
C LEU A 92 3.72 -17.89 -1.68
N PHE A 93 2.72 -18.24 -2.48
CA PHE A 93 1.66 -19.18 -2.10
C PHE A 93 1.89 -20.54 -2.77
N GLU A 94 2.03 -21.57 -1.95
CA GLU A 94 2.16 -22.97 -2.38
C GLU A 94 0.78 -23.63 -2.38
N THR A 95 0.31 -24.06 -3.55
CA THR A 95 -1.02 -24.68 -3.68
C THR A 95 -1.08 -26.09 -3.11
N SER A 96 0.02 -26.83 -3.14
CA SER A 96 0.08 -28.20 -2.62
C SER A 96 -0.02 -28.26 -1.08
N THR A 97 0.44 -27.24 -0.38
CA THR A 97 0.46 -27.19 1.09
C THR A 97 -0.51 -26.17 1.68
N GLY A 98 -0.96 -25.19 0.89
CA GLY A 98 -1.72 -24.04 1.35
C GLY A 98 -0.89 -23.03 2.15
N CYS A 99 0.44 -23.16 2.15
CA CYS A 99 1.34 -22.28 2.88
C CYS A 99 1.61 -20.98 2.14
N MET A 100 1.79 -19.87 2.90
CA MET A 100 2.23 -18.59 2.41
C MET A 100 3.56 -18.21 3.05
N THR A 101 4.53 -17.86 2.20
CA THR A 101 5.84 -17.32 2.65
C THR A 101 5.95 -15.88 2.15
N GLU A 102 6.35 -14.95 3.02
CA GLU A 102 6.43 -13.52 2.68
C GLU A 102 7.87 -13.03 2.72
N PHE A 103 8.24 -12.22 1.71
CA PHE A 103 9.51 -11.49 1.63
C PHE A 103 9.16 -10.00 1.52
N ASN A 104 9.42 -9.25 2.58
CA ASN A 104 9.02 -7.86 2.69
C ASN A 104 10.24 -6.92 2.56
N GLU A 105 10.22 -6.04 1.57
CA GLU A 105 11.23 -4.99 1.45
C GLU A 105 11.03 -3.92 2.54
N LYS A 106 12.13 -3.29 2.97
CA LYS A 106 12.10 -2.24 4.01
C LYS A 106 11.37 -0.98 3.58
N GLY A 107 11.45 -0.64 2.31
CA GLY A 107 10.97 0.64 1.78
C GLY A 107 12.00 1.76 1.89
N THR A 108 11.64 2.92 1.40
CA THR A 108 12.50 4.11 1.37
C THR A 108 12.54 4.77 2.74
N PRO A 109 13.71 5.03 3.32
CA PRO A 109 13.81 5.83 4.54
C PRO A 109 13.24 7.24 4.30
N LEU A 110 12.45 7.74 5.23
CA LEU A 110 11.96 9.12 5.20
C LEU A 110 13.04 10.05 5.74
N ASP A 111 13.31 11.13 5.02
CA ASP A 111 14.04 12.26 5.55
C ASP A 111 13.15 13.16 6.43
N CYS A 112 13.77 14.13 7.10
CA CYS A 112 13.04 15.04 8.00
C CYS A 112 12.05 15.92 7.22
N GLU A 113 12.34 16.29 5.98
CA GLU A 113 11.49 17.15 5.17
C GLU A 113 10.21 16.41 4.79
N THR A 114 10.33 15.20 4.25
CA THR A 114 9.18 14.33 3.93
C THR A 114 8.34 14.03 5.17
N ALA A 115 8.97 13.77 6.33
CA ALA A 115 8.24 13.55 7.57
C ALA A 115 7.42 14.78 7.99
N LEU A 116 7.98 16.00 7.83
CA LEU A 116 7.25 17.24 8.07
C LEU A 116 6.09 17.45 7.09
N ASP A 117 6.24 17.07 5.83
CA ASP A 117 5.16 17.15 4.84
C ASP A 117 4.01 16.20 5.18
N VAL A 118 4.29 14.97 5.64
CA VAL A 118 3.26 14.08 6.18
C VAL A 118 2.52 14.74 7.36
N ILE A 119 3.25 15.33 8.31
CA ILE A 119 2.64 16.00 9.46
C ILE A 119 1.78 17.19 9.03
N ARG A 120 2.22 17.99 8.05
CA ARG A 120 1.45 19.11 7.50
C ARG A 120 0.18 18.63 6.84
N ALA A 121 0.26 17.60 5.97
CA ALA A 121 -0.90 17.02 5.31
C ALA A 121 -1.93 16.50 6.33
N VAL A 122 -1.49 15.77 7.36
CA VAL A 122 -2.37 15.30 8.43
C VAL A 122 -3.01 16.47 9.17
N LYS A 123 -2.25 17.52 9.54
CA LYS A 123 -2.79 18.71 10.20
C LYS A 123 -3.86 19.43 9.37
N ASN A 124 -3.69 19.48 8.06
CA ASN A 124 -4.64 20.12 7.15
C ASN A 124 -6.00 19.39 7.10
N VAL A 125 -6.00 18.07 7.25
CA VAL A 125 -7.24 17.26 7.18
C VAL A 125 -7.90 17.07 8.56
N LEU A 126 -7.15 17.24 9.66
CA LEU A 126 -7.67 17.06 11.03
C LEU A 126 -8.95 17.82 11.35
N PRO A 127 -9.14 19.11 10.93
CA PRO A 127 -10.37 19.85 11.26
C PRO A 127 -11.66 19.20 10.75
N THR A 128 -11.57 18.37 9.72
CA THR A 128 -12.72 17.65 9.14
C THR A 128 -12.74 16.17 9.50
N THR A 129 -11.72 15.68 10.21
CA THR A 129 -11.52 14.27 10.55
C THR A 129 -12.20 13.92 11.86
N SER A 130 -13.05 12.90 11.85
CA SER A 130 -13.65 12.33 13.07
C SER A 130 -12.79 11.22 13.66
N VAL A 131 -12.15 10.42 12.80
CA VAL A 131 -11.29 9.28 13.19
C VAL A 131 -10.04 9.28 12.32
N LEU A 132 -8.87 9.27 12.95
CA LEU A 132 -7.57 9.15 12.31
C LEU A 132 -7.01 7.73 12.53
N ILE A 133 -6.52 7.09 11.45
CA ILE A 133 -6.01 5.72 11.42
C ILE A 133 -4.62 5.67 10.81
#